data_988e45b29d6ad842f3254d0823c0776d
#
_entry.id   988e45b29d6ad842f3254d0823c0776d
#
_cell.length_a   1.000
_cell.length_b   1.000
_cell.length_c   1.000
_cell.angle_alpha   90.00
_cell.angle_beta   90.00
_cell.angle_gamma   90.00
#
_symmetry.space_group_name_H-M   'P 1'
#
loop_
_entity.id
_entity.type
_entity.pdbx_description
1 polymer ?
#
loop_
_entity_poly.entity_id
_entity_poly.type
_entity_poly.pdbx_seq_one_letter_code
_entity_poly.pdbx_strand_id
1 'polypeptide(L)'
;WASGAGLAAGPDTPAGSTYIYAVTGDGDFTANTGGADYGDSFVKLTTGLVPSAYFTPYAQACMNISDQDFGSGGVMLTANTGSTYYAVAAGKQGTIFAMNLANPGGYTAPTNTTCPATGTNANIQSFTGSTHPYFTTPASWKSQIYYLPMFGAISRYNLNLTTPPTCLLRPICTGTAVKSTVTFQYGTNISISASGTTTGTAVLWAAKSSGWPSTNILQPATLYAFDAEHTVSKAIPELWDSTKCPTRDQTGNAIKFVLPTIANGAVYLGTMDRTDPTNTRGELDVFGLTSAACN
;
A
#
# COMPACT_ATOMS: atom_id res chain seq x y z
N TRP A 1 -7.65 10.38 -5.21
CA TRP A 1 -6.25 10.70 -4.93
C TRP A 1 -5.56 9.47 -4.32
N ALA A 2 -4.31 9.24 -4.52
CA ALA A 2 -3.64 7.97 -4.19
C ALA A 2 -2.40 8.17 -3.29
N SER A 3 -2.35 9.22 -2.49
CA SER A 3 -1.32 9.49 -1.45
C SER A 3 0.13 9.14 -1.85
N GLY A 4 0.54 9.49 -3.07
CA GLY A 4 1.85 9.14 -3.61
C GLY A 4 1.93 7.74 -4.23
N ALA A 5 0.85 6.99 -4.24
CA ALA A 5 0.74 5.73 -4.98
C ALA A 5 0.48 5.98 -6.46
N GLY A 6 0.79 4.99 -7.29
CA GLY A 6 0.58 5.03 -8.74
C GLY A 6 -0.56 4.16 -9.23
N LEU A 7 -0.83 4.27 -10.52
CA LEU A 7 -1.63 3.32 -11.26
C LEU A 7 -0.86 2.00 -11.44
N ALA A 8 -1.58 0.90 -11.59
CA ALA A 8 -0.99 -0.37 -11.99
C ALA A 8 -1.36 -0.68 -13.44
N ALA A 9 -0.49 -1.39 -14.15
CA ALA A 9 -0.77 -1.85 -15.51
C ALA A 9 -0.33 -3.31 -15.69
N GLY A 10 -1.14 -4.09 -16.37
CA GLY A 10 -0.85 -5.49 -16.65
C GLY A 10 -2.02 -6.22 -17.30
N PRO A 11 -1.83 -7.48 -17.71
CA PRO A 11 -2.89 -8.30 -18.27
C PRO A 11 -3.87 -8.75 -17.17
N ASP A 12 -5.12 -8.99 -17.55
CA ASP A 12 -6.16 -9.52 -16.67
C ASP A 12 -6.18 -11.05 -16.59
N THR A 13 -5.57 -11.70 -17.56
CA THR A 13 -5.36 -13.15 -17.64
C THR A 13 -4.03 -13.44 -18.34
N PRO A 14 -3.48 -14.67 -18.30
CA PRO A 14 -2.19 -15.00 -18.92
C PRO A 14 -2.11 -14.69 -20.43
N ALA A 15 -3.22 -14.77 -21.14
CA ALA A 15 -3.32 -14.44 -22.57
C ALA A 15 -4.18 -13.19 -22.83
N GLY A 16 -4.51 -12.43 -21.76
CA GLY A 16 -5.38 -11.27 -21.83
C GLY A 16 -4.67 -10.02 -22.34
N SER A 17 -5.48 -9.02 -22.67
CA SER A 17 -4.98 -7.68 -23.01
C SER A 17 -4.46 -6.98 -21.77
N THR A 18 -3.52 -6.03 -21.97
CA THR A 18 -3.06 -5.14 -20.92
C THR A 18 -4.14 -4.09 -20.62
N TYR A 19 -4.38 -3.87 -19.35
CA TYR A 19 -5.27 -2.86 -18.80
C TYR A 19 -4.52 -1.95 -17.84
N ILE A 20 -5.12 -0.80 -17.56
CA ILE A 20 -4.68 0.13 -16.52
C ILE A 20 -5.67 0.01 -15.36
N TYR A 21 -5.17 -0.01 -14.15
CA TYR A 21 -5.97 -0.18 -12.94
C TYR A 21 -5.74 1.00 -12.01
N ALA A 22 -6.84 1.55 -11.51
CA ALA A 22 -6.86 2.68 -10.60
C ALA A 22 -7.80 2.40 -9.42
N VAL A 23 -7.61 3.10 -8.32
CA VAL A 23 -8.58 3.24 -7.24
C VAL A 23 -8.93 4.72 -7.09
N THR A 24 -10.22 5.01 -6.92
CA THR A 24 -10.74 6.37 -6.75
C THR A 24 -11.10 6.62 -5.28
N GLY A 25 -11.09 7.87 -4.88
CA GLY A 25 -11.57 8.29 -3.56
C GLY A 25 -13.03 8.71 -3.58
N ASP A 26 -13.41 9.47 -2.56
CA ASP A 26 -14.76 9.99 -2.38
C ASP A 26 -15.28 10.68 -3.67
N GLY A 27 -16.56 10.52 -3.93
CA GLY A 27 -17.22 11.07 -5.11
C GLY A 27 -18.54 10.36 -5.40
N ASP A 28 -19.25 10.88 -6.38
CA ASP A 28 -20.49 10.28 -6.84
C ASP A 28 -20.23 8.90 -7.44
N PHE A 29 -21.22 8.02 -7.29
CA PHE A 29 -21.19 6.69 -7.86
C PHE A 29 -22.49 6.44 -8.65
N THR A 30 -22.40 6.46 -9.96
CA THR A 30 -23.52 6.26 -10.89
C THR A 30 -23.29 5.11 -11.87
N ALA A 31 -22.10 4.50 -11.86
CA ALA A 31 -21.72 3.43 -12.79
C ALA A 31 -22.65 2.20 -12.72
N ASN A 32 -23.23 1.91 -11.55
CA ASN A 32 -24.19 0.81 -11.38
C ASN A 32 -25.54 1.03 -12.11
N THR A 33 -25.84 2.26 -12.50
CA THR A 33 -27.05 2.65 -13.25
C THR A 33 -26.77 3.13 -14.67
N GLY A 34 -25.53 2.89 -15.15
CA GLY A 34 -25.10 3.27 -16.50
C GLY A 34 -24.52 4.68 -16.61
N GLY A 35 -24.30 5.37 -15.49
CA GLY A 35 -23.58 6.65 -15.44
C GLY A 35 -22.05 6.48 -15.54
N ALA A 36 -21.32 7.59 -15.42
CA ALA A 36 -19.88 7.65 -15.64
C ALA A 36 -19.08 7.94 -14.35
N ASP A 37 -19.71 7.98 -13.18
CA ASP A 37 -19.07 8.32 -11.92
C ASP A 37 -18.69 7.05 -11.17
N TYR A 38 -17.42 6.99 -10.71
CA TYR A 38 -16.78 5.86 -10.05
C TYR A 38 -16.19 6.27 -8.71
N GLY A 39 -16.94 6.96 -7.84
CA GLY A 39 -16.49 7.27 -6.47
C GLY A 39 -16.21 6.00 -5.68
N ASP A 40 -15.13 5.99 -4.90
CA ASP A 40 -14.68 4.87 -4.05
C ASP A 40 -14.62 3.52 -4.77
N SER A 41 -14.05 3.50 -5.96
CA SER A 41 -14.07 2.33 -6.84
C SER A 41 -12.67 1.88 -7.26
N PHE A 42 -12.50 0.59 -7.43
CA PHE A 42 -11.46 0.03 -8.27
C PHE A 42 -11.95 0.04 -9.73
N VAL A 43 -11.19 0.65 -10.63
CA VAL A 43 -11.56 0.80 -12.04
C VAL A 43 -10.52 0.14 -12.93
N LYS A 44 -11.00 -0.73 -13.82
CA LYS A 44 -10.21 -1.35 -14.89
C LYS A 44 -10.44 -0.57 -16.17
N LEU A 45 -9.38 -0.01 -16.72
CA LEU A 45 -9.40 0.81 -17.93
C LEU A 45 -8.69 0.09 -19.07
N THR A 46 -9.20 0.22 -20.28
CA THR A 46 -8.43 -0.13 -21.48
C THR A 46 -7.20 0.78 -21.61
N THR A 47 -6.25 0.45 -22.47
CA THR A 47 -5.11 1.34 -22.79
C THR A 47 -5.53 2.65 -23.44
N GLY A 48 -6.75 2.74 -23.97
CA GLY A 48 -7.39 3.97 -24.43
C GLY A 48 -8.11 4.75 -23.32
N LEU A 49 -7.93 4.39 -22.04
CA LEU A 49 -8.51 5.02 -20.85
C LEU A 49 -10.04 4.94 -20.78
N VAL A 50 -10.64 3.94 -21.43
CA VAL A 50 -12.08 3.69 -21.36
C VAL A 50 -12.37 2.68 -20.24
N PRO A 51 -13.29 2.93 -19.29
CA PRO A 51 -13.71 1.98 -18.29
C PRO A 51 -14.23 0.68 -18.93
N SER A 52 -13.72 -0.46 -18.47
CA SER A 52 -14.06 -1.79 -18.98
C SER A 52 -14.73 -2.65 -17.92
N ALA A 53 -14.33 -2.50 -16.66
CA ALA A 53 -14.94 -3.16 -15.52
C ALA A 53 -14.58 -2.38 -14.24
N TYR A 54 -15.28 -2.66 -13.16
CA TYR A 54 -15.04 -2.01 -11.88
C TYR A 54 -15.44 -2.90 -10.71
N PHE A 55 -15.01 -2.50 -9.52
CA PHE A 55 -15.55 -2.96 -8.24
C PHE A 55 -15.77 -1.75 -7.35
N THR A 56 -16.93 -1.67 -6.73
CA THR A 56 -17.27 -0.64 -5.75
C THR A 56 -17.76 -1.33 -4.48
N PRO A 57 -17.20 -1.00 -3.30
CA PRO A 57 -17.67 -1.55 -2.03
C PRO A 57 -19.15 -1.27 -1.81
N TYR A 58 -19.90 -2.22 -1.24
CA TYR A 58 -21.32 -2.01 -0.91
C TYR A 58 -21.55 -0.80 0.00
N ALA A 59 -20.57 -0.43 0.79
CA ALA A 59 -20.61 0.68 1.74
C ALA A 59 -20.29 2.05 1.11
N GLN A 60 -20.16 2.16 -0.21
CA GLN A 60 -19.66 3.35 -0.91
C GLN A 60 -20.36 4.65 -0.46
N ALA A 61 -21.68 4.67 -0.37
CA ALA A 61 -22.41 5.87 0.06
C ALA A 61 -22.03 6.33 1.49
N CYS A 62 -21.78 5.37 2.41
CA CYS A 62 -21.31 5.68 3.76
C CYS A 62 -19.84 6.10 3.77
N MET A 63 -19.02 5.55 2.88
CA MET A 63 -17.62 5.92 2.73
C MET A 63 -17.51 7.37 2.28
N ASN A 64 -18.23 7.73 1.23
CA ASN A 64 -18.27 9.09 0.69
C ASN A 64 -18.71 10.14 1.73
N ILE A 65 -19.74 9.84 2.55
CA ILE A 65 -20.20 10.75 3.61
C ILE A 65 -19.16 10.92 4.73
N SER A 66 -18.35 9.90 4.98
CA SER A 66 -17.45 9.82 6.14
C SER A 66 -15.98 10.08 5.78
N ASP A 67 -15.67 10.57 4.59
CA ASP A 67 -14.30 10.81 4.10
C ASP A 67 -13.44 9.53 4.21
N GLN A 68 -14.00 8.39 3.78
CA GLN A 68 -13.33 7.08 3.88
C GLN A 68 -12.81 6.58 2.54
N ASP A 69 -12.11 7.46 1.82
CA ASP A 69 -11.55 7.19 0.48
C ASP A 69 -10.98 5.78 0.32
N PHE A 70 -11.55 5.00 -0.61
CA PHE A 70 -10.91 3.76 -1.04
C PHE A 70 -9.58 4.04 -1.76
N GLY A 71 -9.52 5.12 -2.52
CA GLY A 71 -8.34 5.55 -3.27
C GLY A 71 -7.28 6.28 -2.46
N SER A 72 -7.35 6.34 -1.13
CA SER A 72 -6.26 6.91 -0.32
C SER A 72 -4.98 6.07 -0.38
N GLY A 73 -5.08 4.76 -0.56
CA GLY A 73 -3.97 3.88 -0.92
C GLY A 73 -3.87 3.66 -2.42
N GLY A 74 -2.91 2.86 -2.85
CA GLY A 74 -2.73 2.47 -4.24
C GLY A 74 -3.18 1.05 -4.53
N VAL A 75 -3.17 0.69 -5.80
CA VAL A 75 -3.45 -0.65 -6.28
C VAL A 75 -2.16 -1.36 -6.65
N MET A 76 -2.04 -2.63 -6.28
CA MET A 76 -0.93 -3.50 -6.68
C MET A 76 -1.48 -4.75 -7.36
N LEU A 77 -0.86 -5.13 -8.49
CA LEU A 77 -1.12 -6.43 -9.12
C LEU A 77 -0.32 -7.51 -8.39
N THR A 78 -0.98 -8.62 -8.07
CA THR A 78 -0.30 -9.76 -7.43
C THR A 78 0.38 -10.64 -8.47
N ALA A 79 1.27 -11.51 -8.02
CA ALA A 79 1.67 -12.64 -8.83
C ALA A 79 0.43 -13.48 -9.19
N ASN A 80 0.42 -14.05 -10.38
CA ASN A 80 -0.68 -14.89 -10.82
C ASN A 80 -0.82 -16.17 -9.96
N THR A 81 -2.05 -16.63 -9.83
CA THR A 81 -2.39 -17.93 -9.23
C THR A 81 -2.94 -18.85 -10.31
N GLY A 82 -2.04 -19.47 -11.07
CA GLY A 82 -2.44 -20.25 -12.26
C GLY A 82 -2.96 -19.33 -13.37
N SER A 83 -4.23 -19.47 -13.75
CA SER A 83 -4.87 -18.67 -14.79
C SER A 83 -5.55 -17.38 -14.28
N THR A 84 -5.55 -17.13 -12.98
CA THR A 84 -6.26 -16.01 -12.38
C THR A 84 -5.27 -14.96 -11.84
N TYR A 85 -5.46 -13.72 -12.26
CA TYR A 85 -4.69 -12.57 -11.81
C TYR A 85 -5.54 -11.72 -10.87
N TYR A 86 -4.90 -11.19 -9.84
CA TYR A 86 -5.57 -10.39 -8.83
C TYR A 86 -4.91 -9.04 -8.66
N ALA A 87 -5.72 -8.07 -8.23
CA ALA A 87 -5.25 -6.82 -7.64
C ALA A 87 -5.59 -6.80 -6.15
N VAL A 88 -4.78 -6.11 -5.38
CA VAL A 88 -5.07 -5.78 -3.98
C VAL A 88 -5.00 -4.28 -3.80
N ALA A 89 -5.94 -3.74 -3.01
CA ALA A 89 -5.99 -2.34 -2.64
C ALA A 89 -6.63 -2.17 -1.26
N ALA A 90 -6.30 -1.09 -0.59
CA ALA A 90 -6.88 -0.72 0.71
C ALA A 90 -6.89 0.80 0.84
N GLY A 91 -7.87 1.34 1.53
CA GLY A 91 -8.05 2.76 1.75
C GLY A 91 -8.27 3.14 3.21
N LYS A 92 -8.91 4.28 3.44
CA LYS A 92 -9.13 4.84 4.79
C LYS A 92 -9.96 3.93 5.71
N GLN A 93 -10.82 3.06 5.15
CA GLN A 93 -11.58 2.09 5.96
C GLN A 93 -10.71 1.04 6.67
N GLY A 94 -9.44 0.89 6.31
CA GLY A 94 -8.60 -0.19 6.83
C GLY A 94 -8.94 -1.58 6.29
N THR A 95 -9.89 -1.67 5.35
CA THR A 95 -10.27 -2.92 4.68
C THR A 95 -9.36 -3.15 3.48
N ILE A 96 -8.81 -4.35 3.39
CA ILE A 96 -8.03 -4.81 2.22
C ILE A 96 -8.99 -5.59 1.33
N PHE A 97 -9.03 -5.23 0.06
CA PHE A 97 -9.81 -5.89 -0.98
C PHE A 97 -8.88 -6.60 -1.95
N ALA A 98 -9.26 -7.82 -2.34
CA ALA A 98 -8.58 -8.60 -3.36
C ALA A 98 -9.56 -8.89 -4.51
N MET A 99 -9.30 -8.29 -5.66
CA MET A 99 -10.16 -8.31 -6.85
C MET A 99 -9.57 -9.22 -7.93
N ASN A 100 -10.40 -10.08 -8.52
CA ASN A 100 -10.05 -10.82 -9.74
C ASN A 100 -10.02 -9.85 -10.94
N LEU A 101 -8.90 -9.76 -11.64
CA LEU A 101 -8.73 -8.78 -12.74
C LEU A 101 -9.62 -9.09 -13.96
N ALA A 102 -9.97 -10.36 -14.21
CA ALA A 102 -10.88 -10.73 -15.29
C ALA A 102 -12.34 -10.36 -14.95
N ASN A 103 -12.71 -10.40 -13.66
CA ASN A 103 -14.04 -10.05 -13.18
C ASN A 103 -13.93 -9.39 -11.80
N PRO A 104 -13.75 -8.08 -11.74
CA PRO A 104 -13.55 -7.35 -10.47
C PRO A 104 -14.74 -7.36 -9.51
N GLY A 105 -15.94 -7.76 -9.94
CA GLY A 105 -17.09 -7.96 -9.05
C GLY A 105 -18.22 -6.95 -9.18
N GLY A 106 -17.98 -5.79 -9.77
CA GLY A 106 -19.02 -4.75 -9.94
C GLY A 106 -19.47 -4.13 -8.61
N TYR A 107 -20.76 -3.91 -8.47
CA TYR A 107 -21.38 -3.37 -7.26
C TYR A 107 -22.50 -4.28 -6.77
N THR A 108 -22.56 -4.49 -5.47
CA THR A 108 -23.69 -5.13 -4.79
C THR A 108 -24.28 -4.13 -3.81
N ALA A 109 -25.57 -3.85 -3.95
CA ALA A 109 -26.23 -2.92 -3.04
C ALA A 109 -26.19 -3.42 -1.58
N PRO A 110 -26.04 -2.53 -0.60
CA PRO A 110 -26.09 -2.89 0.81
C PRO A 110 -27.49 -3.40 1.20
N THR A 111 -27.58 -4.14 2.28
CA THR A 111 -28.86 -4.62 2.82
C THR A 111 -29.61 -3.55 3.62
N ASN A 112 -28.93 -2.45 3.97
CA ASN A 112 -29.51 -1.26 4.55
C ASN A 112 -28.86 0.01 3.96
N THR A 113 -29.55 1.14 4.00
CA THR A 113 -29.06 2.43 3.51
C THR A 113 -28.61 3.38 4.62
N THR A 114 -28.67 2.94 5.88
CA THR A 114 -28.17 3.72 7.04
C THR A 114 -26.70 3.39 7.30
N CYS A 115 -25.92 4.39 7.69
CA CYS A 115 -24.51 4.19 8.05
C CYS A 115 -24.33 3.80 9.53
N PRO A 116 -23.51 2.79 9.80
CA PRO A 116 -22.71 1.99 8.86
C PRO A 116 -23.59 1.05 8.02
N ALA A 117 -23.29 0.99 6.73
CA ALA A 117 -23.98 0.07 5.84
C ALA A 117 -23.63 -1.39 6.17
N THR A 118 -24.59 -2.28 5.94
CA THR A 118 -24.39 -3.74 6.05
C THR A 118 -24.58 -4.39 4.69
N GLY A 119 -23.79 -5.41 4.39
CA GLY A 119 -23.84 -6.08 3.09
C GLY A 119 -22.64 -7.00 2.86
N THR A 120 -22.54 -7.50 1.65
CA THR A 120 -21.42 -8.33 1.19
C THR A 120 -20.95 -7.86 -0.19
N ASN A 121 -19.66 -7.91 -0.42
CA ASN A 121 -19.08 -7.66 -1.75
C ASN A 121 -19.08 -8.98 -2.52
N ALA A 122 -19.91 -9.09 -3.57
CA ALA A 122 -19.97 -10.30 -4.37
C ALA A 122 -18.65 -10.51 -5.11
N ASN A 123 -18.19 -11.78 -5.15
CA ASN A 123 -16.98 -12.22 -5.85
C ASN A 123 -15.66 -11.54 -5.42
N ILE A 124 -15.65 -10.91 -4.26
CA ILE A 124 -14.49 -10.19 -3.71
C ILE A 124 -14.08 -10.82 -2.39
N GLN A 125 -12.78 -11.01 -2.22
CA GLN A 125 -12.21 -11.29 -0.90
C GLN A 125 -11.91 -9.97 -0.22
N SER A 126 -12.43 -9.77 0.98
CA SER A 126 -12.15 -8.59 1.78
C SER A 126 -12.03 -8.94 3.25
N PHE A 127 -11.20 -8.19 3.96
CA PHE A 127 -11.05 -8.34 5.41
C PHE A 127 -10.52 -7.04 6.02
N THR A 128 -10.81 -6.83 7.29
CA THR A 128 -10.24 -5.71 8.05
C THR A 128 -8.78 -6.00 8.33
N GLY A 129 -7.88 -5.32 7.60
CA GLY A 129 -6.43 -5.43 7.79
C GLY A 129 -5.94 -4.56 8.95
N SER A 130 -6.61 -3.42 9.18
CA SER A 130 -6.31 -2.47 10.24
C SER A 130 -7.58 -1.75 10.69
N THR A 131 -7.56 -1.22 11.91
CA THR A 131 -8.54 -0.24 12.40
C THR A 131 -8.17 1.20 12.00
N HIS A 132 -7.01 1.38 11.35
CA HIS A 132 -6.49 2.66 10.91
C HIS A 132 -6.39 2.70 9.38
N PRO A 133 -6.44 3.90 8.79
CA PRO A 133 -6.37 4.10 7.36
C PRO A 133 -5.09 3.54 6.71
N TYR A 134 -5.21 3.12 5.46
CA TYR A 134 -4.10 2.91 4.56
C TYR A 134 -3.94 4.10 3.63
N PHE A 135 -2.71 4.63 3.54
CA PHE A 135 -2.29 5.66 2.61
C PHE A 135 -1.10 5.18 1.77
N THR A 136 -0.95 3.88 1.66
CA THR A 136 0.20 3.25 1.04
C THR A 136 -0.23 2.27 -0.04
N THR A 137 0.54 2.21 -1.11
CA THR A 137 0.51 1.03 -1.97
C THR A 137 1.18 -0.12 -1.23
N PRO A 138 0.62 -1.34 -1.25
CA PRO A 138 1.33 -2.51 -0.72
C PRO A 138 2.59 -2.78 -1.54
N ALA A 139 3.59 -3.38 -0.92
CA ALA A 139 4.73 -3.95 -1.61
C ALA A 139 4.63 -5.48 -1.64
N SER A 140 5.29 -6.13 -2.59
CA SER A 140 5.31 -7.59 -2.66
C SER A 140 6.70 -8.14 -2.90
N TRP A 141 6.95 -9.33 -2.33
CA TRP A 141 8.13 -10.13 -2.60
C TRP A 141 7.73 -11.59 -2.67
N LYS A 142 7.96 -12.22 -3.82
CA LYS A 142 7.51 -13.60 -4.08
C LYS A 142 6.01 -13.77 -3.75
N SER A 143 5.66 -14.66 -2.85
CA SER A 143 4.28 -14.91 -2.42
C SER A 143 3.87 -14.10 -1.17
N GLN A 144 4.56 -13.03 -0.85
CA GLN A 144 4.29 -12.20 0.33
C GLN A 144 3.86 -10.80 -0.08
N ILE A 145 2.90 -10.24 0.66
CA ILE A 145 2.43 -8.87 0.52
C ILE A 145 2.61 -8.15 1.85
N TYR A 146 3.04 -6.91 1.77
CA TYR A 146 3.30 -6.04 2.90
C TYR A 146 2.39 -4.83 2.84
N TYR A 147 1.72 -4.54 3.94
CA TYR A 147 0.88 -3.36 4.12
C TYR A 147 1.34 -2.56 5.33
N LEU A 148 1.31 -1.24 5.22
CA LEU A 148 1.63 -0.31 6.30
C LEU A 148 0.44 0.62 6.57
N PRO A 149 -0.36 0.35 7.62
CA PRO A 149 -1.43 1.28 8.02
C PRO A 149 -0.85 2.49 8.76
N MET A 150 -1.56 3.60 8.71
CA MET A 150 -1.32 4.73 9.61
C MET A 150 -1.43 4.28 11.08
N PHE A 151 -0.59 4.80 11.96
CA PHE A 151 -0.50 4.41 13.38
C PHE A 151 -0.30 2.92 13.64
N GLY A 152 0.29 2.20 12.67
CA GLY A 152 0.47 0.75 12.77
C GLY A 152 1.87 0.28 12.41
N ALA A 153 2.06 -1.03 12.53
CA ALA A 153 3.26 -1.73 12.11
C ALA A 153 3.09 -2.27 10.69
N ILE A 154 4.21 -2.46 9.97
CA ILE A 154 4.18 -3.19 8.69
C ILE A 154 3.62 -4.59 8.96
N SER A 155 2.62 -4.98 8.21
CA SER A 155 1.97 -6.28 8.29
C SER A 155 2.27 -7.10 7.05
N ARG A 156 2.83 -8.30 7.23
CA ARG A 156 3.13 -9.25 6.16
C ARG A 156 2.05 -10.32 6.08
N TYR A 157 1.53 -10.53 4.88
CA TYR A 157 0.55 -11.55 4.54
C TYR A 157 1.12 -12.47 3.47
N ASN A 158 0.82 -13.77 3.55
CA ASN A 158 1.19 -14.72 2.51
C ASN A 158 0.07 -14.82 1.48
N LEU A 159 0.42 -14.73 0.20
CA LEU A 159 -0.50 -15.03 -0.90
C LEU A 159 -0.80 -16.53 -0.90
N ASN A 160 -2.09 -16.87 -0.97
CA ASN A 160 -2.48 -18.24 -1.26
C ASN A 160 -2.51 -18.44 -2.77
N LEU A 161 -1.50 -19.11 -3.30
CA LEU A 161 -1.35 -19.38 -4.73
C LEU A 161 -2.05 -20.70 -5.18
N THR A 162 -2.87 -21.31 -4.34
CA THR A 162 -3.65 -22.51 -4.75
C THR A 162 -4.91 -22.10 -5.53
N THR A 163 -5.26 -22.88 -6.53
CA THR A 163 -6.39 -22.59 -7.42
C THR A 163 -7.56 -23.57 -7.17
N PRO A 164 -8.80 -23.10 -7.04
CA PRO A 164 -9.24 -21.73 -6.84
C PRO A 164 -8.85 -21.25 -5.43
N PRO A 165 -8.37 -20.03 -5.28
CA PRO A 165 -8.03 -19.54 -3.96
C PRO A 165 -9.29 -19.29 -3.13
N THR A 166 -9.48 -20.05 -2.08
CA THR A 166 -10.54 -19.80 -1.11
C THR A 166 -10.20 -18.61 -0.19
N CYS A 167 -8.92 -18.26 -0.15
CA CYS A 167 -8.39 -17.13 0.59
C CYS A 167 -7.09 -16.68 -0.07
N LEU A 168 -7.06 -15.49 -0.66
CA LEU A 168 -5.90 -14.99 -1.38
C LEU A 168 -4.76 -14.57 -0.43
N LEU A 169 -5.09 -13.97 0.70
CA LEU A 169 -4.13 -13.42 1.64
C LEU A 169 -4.12 -14.21 2.95
N ARG A 170 -3.01 -14.87 3.26
CA ARG A 170 -2.77 -15.51 4.56
C ARG A 170 -1.85 -14.63 5.42
N PRO A 171 -1.93 -14.66 6.74
CA PRO A 171 -2.67 -15.58 7.62
C PRO A 171 -4.11 -15.15 7.93
N ILE A 172 -4.68 -14.15 7.27
CA ILE A 172 -5.97 -13.56 7.64
C ILE A 172 -7.12 -14.55 7.60
N CYS A 173 -7.06 -15.52 6.68
CA CYS A 173 -8.05 -16.58 6.63
C CYS A 173 -7.84 -17.64 7.71
N THR A 174 -6.68 -17.65 8.38
CA THR A 174 -6.30 -18.70 9.32
C THR A 174 -5.46 -18.24 10.52
N GLY A 175 -5.11 -16.94 10.63
CA GLY A 175 -4.25 -16.47 11.72
C GLY A 175 -3.86 -14.99 11.64
N THR A 176 -2.95 -14.55 12.49
CA THR A 176 -2.49 -13.16 12.62
C THR A 176 -1.35 -12.86 11.63
N ALA A 177 -1.37 -11.69 11.02
CA ALA A 177 -0.26 -11.20 10.20
C ALA A 177 1.05 -11.14 11.00
N VAL A 178 2.17 -11.44 10.35
CA VAL A 178 3.49 -11.15 10.92
C VAL A 178 3.73 -9.65 10.82
N LYS A 179 4.13 -9.02 11.91
CA LYS A 179 4.27 -7.56 11.99
C LYS A 179 5.71 -7.15 12.28
N SER A 180 6.09 -5.94 11.86
CA SER A 180 7.32 -5.30 12.36
C SER A 180 7.17 -4.91 13.82
N THR A 181 8.30 -4.76 14.52
CA THR A 181 8.34 -4.23 15.89
C THR A 181 8.21 -2.70 15.93
N VAL A 182 8.49 -2.04 14.80
CA VAL A 182 8.39 -0.59 14.65
C VAL A 182 6.97 -0.23 14.23
N THR A 183 6.40 0.81 14.87
CA THR A 183 5.14 1.43 14.49
C THR A 183 5.40 2.76 13.77
N PHE A 184 4.58 3.06 12.77
CA PHE A 184 4.66 4.24 11.92
C PHE A 184 3.44 5.12 12.16
N GLN A 185 3.63 6.44 12.26
CA GLN A 185 2.53 7.34 12.63
C GLN A 185 1.70 7.77 11.43
N TYR A 186 2.32 8.26 10.35
CA TYR A 186 1.60 8.76 9.18
C TYR A 186 2.01 8.02 7.93
N GLY A 187 1.06 7.98 6.99
CA GLY A 187 1.19 7.24 5.75
C GLY A 187 2.51 7.50 5.03
N THR A 188 3.37 6.53 5.09
CA THR A 188 4.55 6.43 4.23
C THR A 188 4.37 5.22 3.34
N ASN A 189 4.86 5.31 2.12
CA ASN A 189 4.88 4.16 1.23
C ASN A 189 6.05 3.25 1.59
N ILE A 190 5.95 2.01 1.18
CA ILE A 190 6.97 0.98 1.39
C ILE A 190 7.47 0.49 0.04
N SER A 191 8.74 0.12 -0.02
CA SER A 191 9.35 -0.44 -1.22
C SER A 191 10.27 -1.60 -0.87
N ILE A 192 10.57 -2.46 -1.84
CA ILE A 192 11.43 -3.63 -1.65
C ILE A 192 12.56 -3.60 -2.68
N SER A 193 13.78 -3.79 -2.21
CA SER A 193 14.94 -4.11 -3.04
C SER A 193 15.33 -5.57 -2.88
N ALA A 194 15.82 -6.18 -3.94
CA ALA A 194 16.38 -7.52 -3.91
C ALA A 194 17.39 -7.72 -5.04
N SER A 195 18.25 -8.73 -4.90
CA SER A 195 19.14 -9.18 -5.98
C SER A 195 18.38 -10.15 -6.90
N GLY A 196 17.64 -9.61 -7.87
CA GLY A 196 16.76 -10.39 -8.75
C GLY A 196 15.74 -11.19 -7.92
N THR A 197 15.72 -12.51 -8.07
CA THR A 197 14.87 -13.43 -7.31
C THR A 197 15.61 -14.21 -6.21
N THR A 198 16.84 -13.81 -5.90
CA THR A 198 17.70 -14.52 -4.95
C THR A 198 17.14 -14.45 -3.53
N THR A 199 16.94 -15.60 -2.91
CA THR A 199 16.45 -15.71 -1.53
C THR A 199 17.48 -15.13 -0.55
N GLY A 200 17.00 -14.48 0.51
CA GLY A 200 17.84 -13.89 1.55
C GLY A 200 18.39 -12.50 1.19
N THR A 201 17.93 -11.91 0.06
CA THR A 201 18.43 -10.59 -0.39
C THR A 201 17.37 -9.49 -0.37
N ALA A 202 16.13 -9.84 -0.04
CA ALA A 202 15.04 -8.87 -0.08
C ALA A 202 15.02 -7.99 1.18
N VAL A 203 15.12 -6.68 0.97
CA VAL A 203 15.07 -5.65 2.00
C VAL A 203 13.81 -4.80 1.79
N LEU A 204 13.00 -4.70 2.82
CA LEU A 204 11.81 -3.84 2.85
C LEU A 204 12.19 -2.49 3.46
N TRP A 205 11.92 -1.42 2.74
CA TRP A 205 12.24 -0.05 3.11
C TRP A 205 10.98 0.71 3.49
N ALA A 206 11.05 1.46 4.59
CA ALA A 206 9.97 2.34 5.03
C ALA A 206 10.54 3.59 5.71
N ALA A 207 9.96 4.74 5.45
CA ALA A 207 10.32 5.98 6.14
C ALA A 207 9.33 6.26 7.26
N LYS A 208 9.82 6.55 8.47
CA LYS A 208 8.99 6.97 9.59
C LYS A 208 9.03 8.48 9.70
N SER A 209 7.85 9.10 9.75
CA SER A 209 7.70 10.49 10.15
C SER A 209 7.22 10.55 11.59
N SER A 210 7.97 11.19 12.46
CA SER A 210 7.54 11.52 13.81
C SER A 210 7.16 13.00 13.85
N GLY A 211 5.98 13.33 14.33
CA GLY A 211 5.61 14.72 14.60
C GLY A 211 4.73 15.43 13.57
N TRP A 212 4.34 14.81 12.47
CA TRP A 212 3.36 15.40 11.56
C TRP A 212 1.93 15.14 12.07
N PRO A 213 1.00 16.07 11.98
CA PRO A 213 1.01 17.53 11.76
C PRO A 213 0.60 18.31 13.02
N SER A 214 0.56 17.70 14.21
CA SER A 214 -0.05 18.27 15.41
C SER A 214 0.81 19.31 16.13
N THR A 215 2.07 19.36 15.76
CA THR A 215 3.02 20.37 16.25
C THR A 215 3.65 21.00 15.02
N ASN A 216 3.71 22.30 14.90
CA ASN A 216 4.47 23.00 13.85
C ASN A 216 5.98 22.71 13.91
N ILE A 217 6.37 21.59 14.50
CA ILE A 217 7.74 21.16 14.66
C ILE A 217 7.95 19.96 13.73
N LEU A 218 8.61 20.21 12.61
CA LEU A 218 9.10 19.15 11.77
C LEU A 218 10.18 18.35 12.52
N GLN A 219 10.14 17.04 12.36
CA GLN A 219 11.11 16.12 12.94
C GLN A 219 11.84 15.40 11.81
N PRO A 220 13.12 15.07 11.97
CA PRO A 220 13.83 14.26 11.00
C PRO A 220 13.06 12.97 10.67
N ALA A 221 13.06 12.59 9.42
CA ALA A 221 12.61 11.27 9.01
C ALA A 221 13.54 10.20 9.62
N THR A 222 13.05 8.97 9.72
CA THR A 222 13.93 7.82 9.96
C THR A 222 13.68 6.82 8.86
N LEU A 223 14.70 6.50 8.08
CA LEU A 223 14.64 5.42 7.09
C LEU A 223 14.95 4.09 7.78
N TYR A 224 14.06 3.12 7.63
CA TYR A 224 14.21 1.76 8.14
C TYR A 224 14.42 0.76 7.02
N ALA A 225 15.25 -0.24 7.30
CA ALA A 225 15.42 -1.45 6.50
C ALA A 225 14.99 -2.68 7.32
N PHE A 226 14.14 -3.52 6.76
CA PHE A 226 13.67 -4.76 7.38
C PHE A 226 13.98 -5.96 6.50
N ASP A 227 14.17 -7.14 7.11
CA ASP A 227 14.24 -8.39 6.38
C ASP A 227 12.85 -8.76 5.84
N ALA A 228 12.72 -8.71 4.51
CA ALA A 228 11.44 -9.03 3.88
C ALA A 228 11.13 -10.54 3.88
N GLU A 229 12.07 -11.42 4.17
CA GLU A 229 11.86 -12.87 3.98
C GLU A 229 11.71 -13.62 5.31
N HIS A 230 12.56 -13.32 6.28
CA HIS A 230 12.61 -14.09 7.51
C HIS A 230 11.70 -13.51 8.60
N THR A 231 11.60 -14.21 9.69
CA THR A 231 10.98 -13.77 10.94
C THR A 231 11.87 -14.16 12.10
N VAL A 232 12.01 -13.25 13.05
CA VAL A 232 12.64 -13.52 14.34
C VAL A 232 11.61 -13.25 15.43
N SER A 233 11.42 -14.20 16.35
CA SER A 233 10.44 -14.09 17.43
C SER A 233 9.02 -13.72 16.97
N LYS A 234 8.61 -14.26 15.79
CA LYS A 234 7.33 -13.99 15.14
C LYS A 234 7.15 -12.53 14.66
N ALA A 235 8.22 -11.78 14.48
CA ALA A 235 8.22 -10.42 13.94
C ALA A 235 9.06 -10.33 12.66
N ILE A 236 8.79 -9.29 11.85
CA ILE A 236 9.63 -8.90 10.72
C ILE A 236 10.87 -8.21 11.29
N PRO A 237 12.09 -8.75 11.11
CA PRO A 237 13.28 -8.22 11.75
C PRO A 237 13.68 -6.87 11.15
N GLU A 238 14.01 -5.92 12.00
CA GLU A 238 14.74 -4.73 11.59
C GLU A 238 16.20 -5.08 11.35
N LEU A 239 16.74 -4.68 10.21
CA LEU A 239 18.15 -4.84 9.85
C LEU A 239 18.94 -3.59 10.19
N TRP A 240 18.37 -2.42 9.92
CA TRP A 240 19.05 -1.14 10.07
C TRP A 240 18.02 0.00 10.10
N ASP A 241 18.42 1.13 10.70
CA ASP A 241 17.76 2.42 10.58
C ASP A 241 18.79 3.57 10.54
N SER A 242 18.38 4.71 10.00
CA SER A 242 19.24 5.88 9.80
C SER A 242 19.70 6.57 11.07
N THR A 243 19.14 6.24 12.24
CA THR A 243 19.54 6.79 13.53
C THR A 243 20.76 6.08 14.13
N LYS A 244 21.11 4.88 13.61
CA LYS A 244 22.27 4.10 14.09
C LYS A 244 23.61 4.76 13.77
N CYS A 245 23.62 5.63 12.75
CA CYS A 245 24.77 6.46 12.38
C CYS A 245 24.35 7.93 12.25
N PRO A 246 24.03 8.62 13.34
CA PRO A 246 23.36 9.92 13.28
C PRO A 246 24.20 11.05 12.66
N THR A 247 25.50 10.91 12.57
CA THR A 247 26.37 11.88 11.91
C THR A 247 26.50 11.66 10.41
N ARG A 248 26.44 10.40 9.96
CA ARG A 248 26.58 10.02 8.56
C ARG A 248 25.23 9.87 7.85
N ASP A 249 24.29 9.24 8.53
CA ASP A 249 23.03 8.77 7.92
C ASP A 249 21.83 9.67 8.29
N GLN A 250 22.12 10.94 8.57
CA GLN A 250 21.08 11.92 8.90
C GLN A 250 20.15 12.12 7.71
N THR A 251 18.85 12.24 8.01
CA THR A 251 17.81 12.61 7.04
C THR A 251 17.41 14.07 7.23
N GLY A 252 16.81 14.65 6.22
CA GLY A 252 16.00 15.86 6.34
C GLY A 252 14.73 15.62 7.16
N ASN A 253 13.93 16.67 7.31
CA ASN A 253 12.65 16.58 8.03
C ASN A 253 11.65 15.74 7.23
N ALA A 254 10.85 14.95 7.95
CA ALA A 254 9.89 14.04 7.36
C ALA A 254 8.78 14.78 6.61
N ILE A 255 8.41 14.25 5.46
CA ILE A 255 7.23 14.66 4.70
C ILE A 255 6.21 13.52 4.63
N LYS A 256 4.95 13.89 4.45
CA LYS A 256 3.83 12.96 4.33
C LYS A 256 3.86 12.23 2.99
N PHE A 257 3.51 10.95 2.96
CA PHE A 257 3.37 10.12 1.76
C PHE A 257 4.66 9.89 0.96
N VAL A 258 5.82 10.06 1.58
CA VAL A 258 7.09 9.78 0.91
C VAL A 258 7.22 8.29 0.58
N LEU A 259 7.81 8.01 -0.60
CA LEU A 259 8.15 6.67 -1.04
C LEU A 259 9.67 6.53 -1.07
N PRO A 260 10.28 5.62 -0.29
CA PRO A 260 11.68 5.25 -0.50
C PRO A 260 11.83 4.67 -1.90
N THR A 261 12.53 5.37 -2.79
CA THR A 261 12.73 4.96 -4.19
C THR A 261 14.07 4.26 -4.31
N ILE A 262 14.08 3.08 -4.94
CA ILE A 262 15.27 2.27 -5.08
C ILE A 262 15.72 2.29 -6.54
N ALA A 263 16.94 2.73 -6.76
CA ALA A 263 17.56 2.75 -8.09
C ALA A 263 19.09 2.64 -8.00
N ASN A 264 19.70 1.93 -8.92
CA ASN A 264 21.17 1.86 -9.08
C ASN A 264 21.92 1.52 -7.78
N GLY A 265 21.38 0.64 -6.95
CA GLY A 265 22.00 0.22 -5.68
C GLY A 265 21.91 1.23 -4.55
N ALA A 266 21.09 2.26 -4.68
CA ALA A 266 20.84 3.26 -3.66
C ALA A 266 19.35 3.38 -3.35
N VAL A 267 19.04 3.93 -2.16
CA VAL A 267 17.69 4.29 -1.71
C VAL A 267 17.62 5.81 -1.64
N TYR A 268 16.66 6.38 -2.32
CA TYR A 268 16.40 7.81 -2.40
C TYR A 268 15.18 8.14 -1.55
N LEU A 269 15.32 9.11 -0.66
CA LEU A 269 14.26 9.57 0.24
C LEU A 269 14.07 11.08 0.10
N GLY A 270 12.91 11.51 -0.39
CA GLY A 270 12.54 12.92 -0.41
C GLY A 270 12.20 13.40 1.00
N THR A 271 12.79 14.51 1.43
CA THR A 271 12.60 15.14 2.74
C THR A 271 12.54 16.65 2.60
N MET A 272 12.35 17.36 3.71
CA MET A 272 12.53 18.81 3.75
C MET A 272 13.88 19.13 4.38
N ASP A 273 14.56 20.14 3.84
CA ASP A 273 15.83 20.64 4.37
C ASP A 273 15.65 21.06 5.83
N ARG A 274 16.29 20.34 6.74
CA ARG A 274 16.20 20.62 8.19
C ARG A 274 16.89 21.91 8.62
N THR A 275 17.74 22.49 7.76
CA THR A 275 18.41 23.77 8.03
C THR A 275 17.59 24.97 7.56
N ASP A 276 16.48 24.72 6.82
CA ASP A 276 15.57 25.76 6.36
C ASP A 276 14.48 26.03 7.42
N PRO A 277 14.53 27.14 8.15
CA PRO A 277 13.55 27.47 9.16
C PRO A 277 12.16 27.77 8.60
N THR A 278 12.07 28.00 7.29
CA THR A 278 10.80 28.30 6.61
C THR A 278 10.11 27.05 6.07
N ASN A 279 10.80 25.91 6.05
CA ASN A 279 10.32 24.63 5.53
C ASN A 279 9.81 24.71 4.08
N THR A 280 10.49 25.49 3.26
CA THR A 280 10.14 25.71 1.85
C THR A 280 11.06 24.99 0.87
N ARG A 281 12.20 24.47 1.34
CA ARG A 281 13.17 23.76 0.52
C ARG A 281 13.03 22.25 0.71
N GLY A 282 12.98 21.53 -0.40
CA GLY A 282 13.09 20.07 -0.43
C GLY A 282 14.55 19.62 -0.36
N GLU A 283 14.76 18.44 0.17
CA GLU A 283 16.04 17.73 0.21
C GLU A 283 15.86 16.32 -0.36
N LEU A 284 16.90 15.77 -0.96
CA LEU A 284 16.93 14.38 -1.40
C LEU A 284 18.07 13.66 -0.67
N ASP A 285 17.72 12.86 0.29
CA ASP A 285 18.66 11.98 0.98
C ASP A 285 18.95 10.74 0.15
N VAL A 286 20.22 10.36 0.03
CA VAL A 286 20.64 9.20 -0.77
C VAL A 286 21.44 8.25 0.10
N PHE A 287 20.95 7.02 0.24
CA PHE A 287 21.57 5.97 1.03
C PHE A 287 22.11 4.88 0.11
N GLY A 288 23.37 4.54 0.27
CA GLY A 288 24.03 3.49 -0.48
C GLY A 288 24.94 2.65 0.42
N LEU A 289 25.47 1.55 -0.12
CA LEU A 289 26.47 0.76 0.59
C LEU A 289 27.73 1.59 0.77
N THR A 290 28.26 1.60 1.98
CA THR A 290 29.49 2.30 2.33
C THR A 290 30.32 1.47 3.29
N SER A 291 31.66 1.58 3.17
CA SER A 291 32.61 1.06 4.14
C SER A 291 32.95 2.07 5.26
N ALA A 292 32.41 3.29 5.19
CA ALA A 292 32.68 4.30 6.18
C ALA A 292 32.13 3.89 7.56
N ALA A 293 32.96 4.00 8.59
CA ALA A 293 32.53 3.74 9.97
C ALA A 293 31.48 4.74 10.42
N CYS A 294 30.66 4.33 11.36
CA CYS A 294 29.85 5.22 12.18
C CYS A 294 30.77 5.92 13.20
N ASN A 295 31.14 7.14 12.98
CA ASN A 295 31.93 7.96 13.91
C ASN A 295 31.00 8.88 14.70
#